data_f575464b33271442d43592cbfef74e1a
#
_entry.id   f575464b33271442d43592cbfef74e1a
#
_cell.length_a   1.000
_cell.length_b   1.000
_cell.length_c   1.000
_cell.angle_alpha   90.00
_cell.angle_beta   90.00
_cell.angle_gamma   90.00
#
_symmetry.space_group_name_H-M   'P 1'
#
loop_
_entity.id
_entity.type
_entity.pdbx_description
1 polymer ?
#
loop_
_entity_poly.entity_id
_entity_poly.type
_entity_poly.pdbx_seq_one_letter_code
_entity_poly.pdbx_strand_id
1 'polypeptide(L)'
;MRNNRETIAALVAMVVCAIAGLGIVLYPVVSTQVNNWEQSRLAQSISDQMQHADVAVAEAAMAMAHEYNAHVGTGTLEDPWVGSDVTASPEYQHYREQLNQYPAMAQLSIPAINVNLPVYHGTTDDVLFKGAGHLFGTHLPVGGVGTRAVITAHTGMQHATFFDNLPDLNVGDALYVRTIGEDLKYVVTGTEVVLPEDVAALRSVADRDLITLVTCTPYGANTHRLLVTAERAPMGPSEQPFGTSNSAWQWWMFLALGLAGLFVVVIISLLLWALYKGKK
;
A
#
# COMPACT_ATOMS: atom_id res chain seq x y z
N MET A 1 55.03 -23.62 -1.06
CA MET A 1 53.73 -24.05 -1.67
C MET A 1 52.55 -24.02 -0.70
N ARG A 2 52.73 -24.32 0.59
CA ARG A 2 51.66 -24.30 1.62
C ARG A 2 51.10 -22.90 1.85
N ASN A 3 51.95 -21.86 1.83
CA ASN A 3 51.55 -20.46 2.06
C ASN A 3 50.61 -19.90 1.00
N ASN A 4 50.78 -20.26 -0.29
CA ASN A 4 49.87 -19.79 -1.38
C ASN A 4 48.46 -20.40 -1.30
N ARG A 5 48.33 -21.65 -0.86
CA ARG A 5 47.02 -22.31 -0.72
C ARG A 5 46.21 -21.69 0.44
N GLU A 6 46.88 -21.40 1.55
CA GLU A 6 46.23 -20.75 2.72
C GLU A 6 45.77 -19.31 2.37
N THR A 7 46.60 -18.56 1.62
CA THR A 7 46.26 -17.22 1.17
C THR A 7 45.05 -17.23 0.18
N ILE A 8 45.07 -18.17 -0.76
CA ILE A 8 43.94 -18.33 -1.71
C ILE A 8 42.65 -18.71 -0.97
N ALA A 9 42.74 -19.66 -0.03
CA ALA A 9 41.59 -20.08 0.79
C ALA A 9 41.01 -18.92 1.60
N ALA A 10 41.86 -18.09 2.20
CA ALA A 10 41.44 -16.90 2.95
C ALA A 10 40.78 -15.86 2.07
N LEU A 11 41.28 -15.60 0.85
CA LEU A 11 40.71 -14.70 -0.11
C LEU A 11 39.32 -15.20 -0.59
N VAL A 12 39.22 -16.50 -0.88
CA VAL A 12 37.93 -17.11 -1.27
C VAL A 12 36.91 -16.99 -0.13
N ALA A 13 37.31 -17.31 1.10
CA ALA A 13 36.44 -17.17 2.26
C ALA A 13 35.99 -15.72 2.47
N MET A 14 36.88 -14.74 2.31
CA MET A 14 36.56 -13.32 2.39
C MET A 14 35.50 -12.91 1.31
N VAL A 15 35.68 -13.36 0.07
CA VAL A 15 34.73 -13.06 -1.02
C VAL A 15 33.37 -13.70 -0.75
N VAL A 16 33.34 -14.96 -0.30
CA VAL A 16 32.08 -15.64 0.06
C VAL A 16 31.36 -14.91 1.18
N CYS A 17 32.08 -14.53 2.26
CA CYS A 17 31.48 -13.75 3.34
C CYS A 17 30.99 -12.36 2.87
N ALA A 18 31.73 -11.73 1.96
CA ALA A 18 31.33 -10.45 1.40
C ALA A 18 30.04 -10.57 0.57
N ILE A 19 29.92 -11.60 -0.27
CA ILE A 19 28.70 -11.86 -1.06
C ILE A 19 27.51 -12.16 -0.14
N ALA A 20 27.72 -13.00 0.89
CA ALA A 20 26.68 -13.32 1.85
C ALA A 20 26.20 -12.07 2.63
N GLY A 21 27.14 -11.24 3.11
CA GLY A 21 26.83 -9.99 3.80
C GLY A 21 26.08 -9.01 2.90
N LEU A 22 26.50 -8.87 1.64
CA LEU A 22 25.81 -8.03 0.65
C LEU A 22 24.38 -8.53 0.38
N GLY A 23 24.20 -9.86 0.26
CA GLY A 23 22.89 -10.48 0.11
C GLY A 23 21.95 -10.16 1.28
N ILE A 24 22.45 -10.23 2.52
CA ILE A 24 21.66 -9.90 3.72
C ILE A 24 21.24 -8.42 3.72
N VAL A 25 22.16 -7.50 3.39
CA VAL A 25 21.87 -6.05 3.37
C VAL A 25 20.89 -5.68 2.26
N LEU A 26 20.99 -6.30 1.09
CA LEU A 26 20.13 -5.99 -0.05
C LEU A 26 18.80 -6.75 -0.02
N TYR A 27 18.68 -7.83 0.75
CA TYR A 27 17.46 -8.64 0.82
C TYR A 27 16.18 -7.83 1.11
N PRO A 28 16.14 -6.93 2.12
CA PRO A 28 14.94 -6.12 2.37
C PRO A 28 14.56 -5.24 1.17
N VAL A 29 15.54 -4.64 0.50
CA VAL A 29 15.29 -3.80 -0.69
C VAL A 29 14.66 -4.63 -1.80
N VAL A 30 15.28 -5.77 -2.13
CA VAL A 30 14.80 -6.64 -3.22
C VAL A 30 13.42 -7.21 -2.88
N SER A 31 13.22 -7.72 -1.67
CA SER A 31 11.94 -8.31 -1.27
C SER A 31 10.81 -7.29 -1.30
N THR A 32 11.03 -6.07 -0.80
CA THR A 32 10.02 -5.00 -0.85
C THR A 32 9.68 -4.61 -2.29
N GLN A 33 10.69 -4.46 -3.16
CA GLN A 33 10.44 -4.11 -4.55
C GLN A 33 9.70 -5.21 -5.34
N VAL A 34 10.04 -6.47 -5.10
CA VAL A 34 9.32 -7.62 -5.70
C VAL A 34 7.86 -7.63 -5.23
N ASN A 35 7.62 -7.49 -3.93
CA ASN A 35 6.26 -7.47 -3.39
C ASN A 35 5.45 -6.26 -3.89
N ASN A 36 6.03 -5.06 -3.93
CA ASN A 36 5.37 -3.89 -4.49
C ASN A 36 4.95 -4.12 -5.96
N TRP A 37 5.81 -4.76 -6.73
CA TRP A 37 5.52 -5.10 -8.12
C TRP A 37 4.41 -6.15 -8.22
N GLU A 38 4.43 -7.19 -7.39
CA GLU A 38 3.38 -8.22 -7.35
C GLU A 38 2.02 -7.61 -6.95
N GLN A 39 2.00 -6.72 -5.95
CA GLN A 39 0.81 -5.99 -5.53
C GLN A 39 0.24 -5.15 -6.68
N SER A 40 1.09 -4.39 -7.37
CA SER A 40 0.67 -3.57 -8.50
C SER A 40 0.15 -4.42 -9.67
N ARG A 41 0.78 -5.56 -9.95
CA ARG A 41 0.30 -6.50 -10.98
C ARG A 41 -1.04 -7.13 -10.62
N LEU A 42 -1.22 -7.50 -9.35
CA LEU A 42 -2.48 -8.06 -8.87
C LEU A 42 -3.60 -7.01 -8.97
N ALA A 43 -3.34 -5.77 -8.50
CA ALA A 43 -4.28 -4.67 -8.62
C ALA A 43 -4.67 -4.42 -10.08
N GLN A 44 -3.69 -4.40 -10.98
CA GLN A 44 -3.91 -4.25 -12.42
C GLN A 44 -4.76 -5.39 -13.00
N SER A 45 -4.43 -6.64 -12.67
CA SER A 45 -5.17 -7.81 -13.16
C SER A 45 -6.63 -7.80 -12.73
N ILE A 46 -6.91 -7.41 -11.48
CA ILE A 46 -8.27 -7.27 -10.95
C ILE A 46 -8.97 -6.09 -11.66
N SER A 47 -8.28 -4.99 -11.82
CA SER A 47 -8.76 -3.79 -12.52
C SER A 47 -9.18 -4.10 -13.96
N ASP A 48 -8.35 -4.85 -14.69
CA ASP A 48 -8.65 -5.25 -16.06
C ASP A 48 -9.92 -6.14 -16.12
N GLN A 49 -10.11 -7.02 -15.15
CA GLN A 49 -11.32 -7.83 -15.03
C GLN A 49 -12.55 -6.96 -14.72
N MET A 50 -12.43 -6.00 -13.81
CA MET A 50 -13.51 -5.05 -13.47
C MET A 50 -13.91 -4.22 -14.68
N GLN A 51 -12.96 -3.76 -15.49
CA GLN A 51 -13.19 -2.95 -16.68
C GLN A 51 -13.92 -3.72 -17.80
N HIS A 52 -13.70 -5.05 -17.87
CA HIS A 52 -14.31 -5.93 -18.86
C HIS A 52 -15.48 -6.74 -18.31
N ALA A 53 -16.02 -6.34 -17.15
CA ALA A 53 -17.19 -6.97 -16.55
C ALA A 53 -18.42 -6.87 -17.48
N ASP A 54 -19.30 -7.84 -17.38
CA ASP A 54 -20.63 -7.74 -18.03
C ASP A 54 -21.36 -6.53 -17.47
N VAL A 55 -21.95 -5.72 -18.36
CA VAL A 55 -22.62 -4.46 -18.01
C VAL A 55 -23.75 -4.70 -17.01
N ALA A 56 -24.56 -5.74 -17.20
CA ALA A 56 -25.68 -6.02 -16.30
C ALA A 56 -25.19 -6.47 -14.92
N VAL A 57 -24.07 -7.19 -14.84
CA VAL A 57 -23.43 -7.57 -13.56
C VAL A 57 -22.88 -6.34 -12.86
N ALA A 58 -22.21 -5.45 -13.59
CA ALA A 58 -21.68 -4.21 -13.04
C ALA A 58 -22.80 -3.29 -12.51
N GLU A 59 -23.85 -3.06 -13.30
CA GLU A 59 -25.01 -2.27 -12.90
C GLU A 59 -25.70 -2.83 -11.65
N ALA A 60 -25.91 -4.14 -11.59
CA ALA A 60 -26.51 -4.79 -10.43
C ALA A 60 -25.62 -4.65 -9.17
N ALA A 61 -24.31 -4.85 -9.30
CA ALA A 61 -23.37 -4.72 -8.18
C ALA A 61 -23.32 -3.27 -7.66
N MET A 62 -23.31 -2.27 -8.56
CA MET A 62 -23.33 -0.86 -8.18
C MET A 62 -24.64 -0.47 -7.51
N ALA A 63 -25.79 -0.95 -8.01
CA ALA A 63 -27.08 -0.69 -7.39
C ALA A 63 -27.15 -1.25 -5.96
N MET A 64 -26.69 -2.48 -5.73
CA MET A 64 -26.59 -3.09 -4.39
C MET A 64 -25.67 -2.30 -3.47
N ALA A 65 -24.52 -1.85 -3.99
CA ALA A 65 -23.57 -1.07 -3.21
C ALA A 65 -24.12 0.31 -2.81
N HIS A 66 -24.85 0.99 -3.69
CA HIS A 66 -25.53 2.24 -3.37
C HIS A 66 -26.66 2.03 -2.37
N GLU A 67 -27.44 0.95 -2.50
CA GLU A 67 -28.48 0.58 -1.53
C GLU A 67 -27.86 0.30 -0.15
N TYR A 68 -26.76 -0.45 -0.10
CA TYR A 68 -26.01 -0.68 1.13
C TYR A 68 -25.56 0.67 1.73
N ASN A 69 -24.98 1.57 0.95
CA ASN A 69 -24.53 2.88 1.39
C ASN A 69 -25.66 3.75 1.97
N ALA A 70 -26.88 3.63 1.47
CA ALA A 70 -28.03 4.35 2.00
C ALA A 70 -28.41 3.95 3.45
N HIS A 71 -27.93 2.80 3.92
CA HIS A 71 -28.25 2.26 5.24
C HIS A 71 -27.02 2.23 6.19
N VAL A 72 -25.82 2.56 5.70
CA VAL A 72 -24.57 2.60 6.44
C VAL A 72 -24.36 3.97 7.09
N GLY A 73 -23.57 4.01 8.19
CA GLY A 73 -23.06 5.25 8.77
C GLY A 73 -23.69 5.65 10.10
N THR A 74 -24.60 4.85 10.67
CA THR A 74 -25.15 5.06 12.03
C THR A 74 -24.48 4.21 13.10
N GLY A 75 -23.62 3.26 12.70
CA GLY A 75 -22.94 2.34 13.62
C GLY A 75 -21.75 2.94 14.37
N THR A 76 -21.23 2.18 15.32
CA THR A 76 -19.99 2.51 16.01
C THR A 76 -18.83 2.21 15.09
N LEU A 77 -18.03 3.23 14.75
CA LEU A 77 -16.76 3.04 14.05
C LEU A 77 -15.67 2.70 15.09
N GLU A 78 -14.77 1.83 14.72
CA GLU A 78 -13.62 1.43 15.52
C GLU A 78 -12.32 1.66 14.74
N ASP A 79 -11.22 1.79 15.47
CA ASP A 79 -9.89 1.90 14.83
C ASP A 79 -9.58 0.64 14.01
N PRO A 80 -9.04 0.76 12.78
CA PRO A 80 -8.76 -0.37 11.91
C PRO A 80 -7.85 -1.47 12.50
N TRP A 81 -7.04 -1.13 13.51
CA TRP A 81 -6.07 -2.04 14.13
C TRP A 81 -6.42 -2.46 15.56
N VAL A 82 -7.46 -1.89 16.16
CA VAL A 82 -7.82 -2.12 17.59
C VAL A 82 -9.24 -2.64 17.74
N GLY A 83 -9.98 -2.72 16.65
CA GLY A 83 -11.39 -3.09 16.64
C GLY A 83 -11.69 -4.50 17.15
N SER A 84 -12.93 -4.71 17.53
CA SER A 84 -13.47 -6.01 17.92
C SER A 84 -13.53 -6.98 16.72
N ASP A 85 -13.47 -8.29 16.99
CA ASP A 85 -13.69 -9.29 15.94
C ASP A 85 -15.17 -9.32 15.54
N VAL A 86 -15.51 -8.50 14.56
CA VAL A 86 -16.87 -8.42 13.99
C VAL A 86 -17.09 -9.40 12.84
N THR A 87 -16.08 -10.20 12.47
CA THR A 87 -16.08 -11.01 11.24
C THR A 87 -17.19 -12.07 11.22
N ALA A 88 -17.69 -12.50 12.39
CA ALA A 88 -18.78 -13.46 12.52
C ALA A 88 -20.18 -12.80 12.53
N SER A 89 -20.29 -11.47 12.59
CA SER A 89 -21.59 -10.79 12.67
C SER A 89 -22.36 -10.88 11.35
N PRO A 90 -23.71 -10.95 11.39
CA PRO A 90 -24.53 -10.93 10.19
C PRO A 90 -24.31 -9.67 9.35
N GLU A 91 -24.10 -8.52 9.99
CA GLU A 91 -23.85 -7.24 9.35
C GLU A 91 -22.54 -7.26 8.55
N TYR A 92 -21.48 -7.86 9.11
CA TYR A 92 -20.21 -8.02 8.41
C TYR A 92 -20.32 -9.01 7.25
N GLN A 93 -21.10 -10.07 7.38
CA GLN A 93 -21.34 -10.99 6.28
C GLN A 93 -22.12 -10.31 5.14
N HIS A 94 -23.14 -9.52 5.46
CA HIS A 94 -23.87 -8.73 4.45
C HIS A 94 -22.97 -7.69 3.77
N TYR A 95 -22.08 -7.04 4.53
CA TYR A 95 -21.06 -6.17 3.97
C TYR A 95 -20.14 -6.89 2.98
N ARG A 96 -19.69 -8.10 3.30
CA ARG A 96 -18.83 -8.90 2.44
C ARG A 96 -19.48 -9.38 1.15
N GLU A 97 -20.79 -9.39 1.08
CA GLU A 97 -21.54 -9.71 -0.13
C GLU A 97 -21.51 -8.56 -1.15
N GLN A 98 -21.20 -7.35 -0.72
CA GLN A 98 -21.13 -6.19 -1.60
C GLN A 98 -19.81 -6.19 -2.38
N LEU A 99 -19.86 -5.83 -3.67
CA LEU A 99 -18.68 -5.72 -4.54
C LEU A 99 -17.75 -6.94 -4.49
N ASN A 100 -18.32 -8.14 -4.37
CA ASN A 100 -17.59 -9.40 -4.18
C ASN A 100 -17.39 -10.22 -5.46
N GLN A 101 -17.65 -9.66 -6.63
CA GLN A 101 -17.52 -10.31 -7.93
C GLN A 101 -16.06 -10.68 -8.25
N TYR A 102 -15.11 -9.98 -7.63
CA TYR A 102 -13.68 -10.19 -7.76
C TYR A 102 -13.01 -10.32 -6.38
N PRO A 103 -11.76 -10.83 -6.33
CA PRO A 103 -11.04 -11.01 -5.07
C PRO A 103 -10.85 -9.74 -4.24
N ALA A 104 -10.78 -8.56 -4.90
CA ALA A 104 -10.78 -7.26 -4.24
C ALA A 104 -12.02 -6.46 -4.68
N MET A 105 -12.55 -5.61 -3.78
CA MET A 105 -13.71 -4.76 -4.07
C MET A 105 -13.38 -3.56 -4.96
N ALA A 106 -12.12 -3.11 -4.91
CA ALA A 106 -11.65 -1.94 -5.65
C ALA A 106 -10.15 -1.99 -5.90
N GLN A 107 -9.68 -1.14 -6.81
CA GLN A 107 -8.28 -0.74 -6.96
C GLN A 107 -8.13 0.71 -6.50
N LEU A 108 -7.11 0.99 -5.70
CA LEU A 108 -6.69 2.34 -5.31
C LEU A 108 -5.40 2.70 -6.05
N SER A 109 -5.42 3.82 -6.78
CA SER A 109 -4.24 4.39 -7.44
C SER A 109 -3.97 5.80 -6.94
N ILE A 110 -2.73 6.07 -6.50
CA ILE A 110 -2.27 7.39 -6.06
C ILE A 110 -0.93 7.68 -6.76
N PRO A 111 -0.96 8.25 -7.97
CA PRO A 111 0.24 8.42 -8.79
C PRO A 111 1.34 9.26 -8.13
N ALA A 112 0.96 10.30 -7.36
CA ALA A 112 1.90 11.21 -6.69
C ALA A 112 2.88 10.49 -5.77
N ILE A 113 2.47 9.37 -5.16
CA ILE A 113 3.29 8.58 -4.22
C ILE A 113 3.52 7.14 -4.68
N ASN A 114 3.25 6.85 -5.96
CA ASN A 114 3.41 5.54 -6.58
C ASN A 114 2.67 4.40 -5.85
N VAL A 115 1.48 4.67 -5.32
CA VAL A 115 0.59 3.66 -4.74
C VAL A 115 -0.33 3.10 -5.81
N ASN A 116 -0.39 1.79 -5.92
CA ASN A 116 -1.33 1.03 -6.75
C ASN A 116 -1.64 -0.29 -6.03
N LEU A 117 -2.75 -0.33 -5.32
CA LEU A 117 -3.10 -1.42 -4.40
C LEU A 117 -4.50 -1.96 -4.66
N PRO A 118 -4.69 -3.28 -4.53
CA PRO A 118 -6.03 -3.84 -4.38
C PRO A 118 -6.60 -3.45 -3.01
N VAL A 119 -7.90 -3.16 -2.98
CA VAL A 119 -8.66 -2.86 -1.76
C VAL A 119 -9.57 -4.04 -1.45
N TYR A 120 -9.38 -4.64 -0.30
CA TYR A 120 -10.13 -5.81 0.16
C TYR A 120 -11.20 -5.43 1.19
N HIS A 121 -12.12 -6.35 1.46
CA HIS A 121 -13.13 -6.19 2.52
C HIS A 121 -12.50 -6.32 3.90
N GLY A 122 -12.78 -5.34 4.77
CA GLY A 122 -12.34 -5.34 6.16
C GLY A 122 -10.87 -4.95 6.36
N THR A 123 -10.46 -4.99 7.63
CA THR A 123 -9.15 -4.51 8.08
C THR A 123 -8.47 -5.51 9.02
N THR A 124 -8.78 -6.81 8.87
CA THR A 124 -8.08 -7.87 9.62
C THR A 124 -6.60 -7.91 9.23
N ASP A 125 -5.76 -8.44 10.12
CA ASP A 125 -4.32 -8.58 9.85
C ASP A 125 -4.04 -9.30 8.53
N ASP A 126 -4.80 -10.36 8.21
CA ASP A 126 -4.69 -11.10 6.95
C ASP A 126 -5.00 -10.25 5.72
N VAL A 127 -5.92 -9.31 5.83
CA VAL A 127 -6.28 -8.36 4.77
C VAL A 127 -5.17 -7.34 4.60
N LEU A 128 -4.78 -6.68 5.69
CA LEU A 128 -3.79 -5.61 5.67
C LEU A 128 -2.37 -6.10 5.34
N PHE A 129 -2.10 -7.39 5.55
CA PHE A 129 -0.86 -8.02 5.08
C PHE A 129 -0.80 -8.16 3.55
N LYS A 130 -1.96 -8.27 2.87
CA LYS A 130 -2.08 -8.48 1.42
C LYS A 130 -2.24 -7.19 0.62
N GLY A 131 -2.67 -6.09 1.23
CA GLY A 131 -2.94 -4.86 0.51
C GLY A 131 -3.65 -3.82 1.37
N ALA A 132 -4.47 -2.98 0.73
CA ALA A 132 -5.33 -2.07 1.44
C ALA A 132 -6.65 -2.75 1.84
N GLY A 133 -7.22 -2.32 2.96
CA GLY A 133 -8.50 -2.79 3.46
C GLY A 133 -9.52 -1.66 3.53
N HIS A 134 -10.78 -1.96 3.21
CA HIS A 134 -11.89 -1.05 3.42
C HIS A 134 -12.45 -1.23 4.83
N LEU A 135 -12.55 -0.14 5.59
CA LEU A 135 -13.03 -0.18 6.99
C LEU A 135 -14.52 -0.47 7.03
N PHE A 136 -14.89 -1.61 7.63
CA PHE A 136 -16.29 -1.97 7.90
C PHE A 136 -17.00 -0.89 8.72
N GLY A 137 -18.26 -0.63 8.42
CA GLY A 137 -19.06 0.43 9.04
C GLY A 137 -18.93 1.79 8.34
N THR A 138 -18.02 1.93 7.36
CA THR A 138 -17.97 3.10 6.47
C THR A 138 -18.63 2.81 5.13
N HIS A 139 -18.91 3.85 4.33
CA HIS A 139 -19.53 3.67 3.04
C HIS A 139 -18.58 2.96 2.05
N LEU A 140 -19.13 2.09 1.21
CA LEU A 140 -18.39 1.46 0.13
C LEU A 140 -17.86 2.51 -0.85
N PRO A 141 -16.71 2.26 -1.51
CA PRO A 141 -16.01 3.25 -2.33
C PRO A 141 -16.64 3.39 -3.74
N VAL A 142 -17.96 3.58 -3.79
CA VAL A 142 -18.75 3.79 -5.02
C VAL A 142 -19.21 5.24 -5.20
N GLY A 143 -18.71 6.15 -4.33
CA GLY A 143 -19.08 7.55 -4.35
C GLY A 143 -20.50 7.83 -3.88
N GLY A 144 -20.87 9.09 -3.93
CA GLY A 144 -22.20 9.59 -3.56
C GLY A 144 -22.13 10.71 -2.53
N VAL A 145 -23.02 11.71 -2.68
CA VAL A 145 -23.11 12.82 -1.73
C VAL A 145 -23.55 12.31 -0.36
N GLY A 146 -22.90 12.77 0.69
CA GLY A 146 -23.14 12.31 2.06
C GLY A 146 -22.40 11.02 2.42
N THR A 147 -21.52 10.50 1.55
CA THR A 147 -20.75 9.28 1.82
C THR A 147 -19.31 9.59 2.20
N ARG A 148 -18.71 8.69 2.96
CA ARG A 148 -17.26 8.63 3.20
C ARG A 148 -16.82 7.18 3.20
N ALA A 149 -15.98 6.79 2.25
CA ALA A 149 -15.27 5.53 2.26
C ALA A 149 -13.96 5.69 3.04
N VAL A 150 -13.60 4.70 3.86
CA VAL A 150 -12.32 4.68 4.58
C VAL A 150 -11.49 3.49 4.11
N ILE A 151 -10.31 3.78 3.59
CA ILE A 151 -9.35 2.77 3.13
C ILE A 151 -8.09 2.87 3.98
N THR A 152 -7.66 1.75 4.51
CA THR A 152 -6.48 1.68 5.37
C THR A 152 -5.44 0.72 4.81
N ALA A 153 -4.18 1.02 5.05
CA ALA A 153 -3.08 0.10 4.79
C ALA A 153 -1.94 0.36 5.79
N HIS A 154 -1.10 -0.64 5.98
CA HIS A 154 0.03 -0.55 6.88
C HIS A 154 1.08 0.48 6.44
N THR A 155 1.85 0.95 7.42
CA THR A 155 3.14 1.62 7.28
C THR A 155 4.20 0.85 8.07
N GLY A 156 5.46 0.92 7.64
CA GLY A 156 6.58 0.28 8.33
C GLY A 156 6.68 -1.23 8.15
N MET A 157 6.06 -1.79 7.12
CA MET A 157 6.19 -3.21 6.82
C MET A 157 7.55 -3.50 6.16
N GLN A 158 8.21 -4.59 6.61
CA GLN A 158 9.55 -4.94 6.10
C GLN A 158 9.56 -5.47 4.65
N HIS A 159 8.41 -5.82 4.11
CA HIS A 159 8.28 -6.49 2.82
C HIS A 159 7.40 -5.76 1.80
N ALA A 160 6.77 -4.63 2.17
CA ALA A 160 5.92 -3.86 1.27
C ALA A 160 5.88 -2.39 1.71
N THR A 161 5.72 -1.49 0.75
CA THR A 161 5.67 -0.05 1.02
C THR A 161 4.27 0.41 1.44
N PHE A 162 3.21 -0.17 0.87
CA PHE A 162 1.80 0.19 1.15
C PHE A 162 1.58 1.71 1.30
N PHE A 163 1.29 2.20 2.51
CA PHE A 163 1.04 3.62 2.81
C PHE A 163 2.24 4.32 3.48
N ASP A 164 3.46 3.80 3.36
CA ASP A 164 4.68 4.46 3.88
C ASP A 164 4.86 5.89 3.36
N ASN A 165 4.49 6.13 2.08
CA ASN A 165 4.59 7.44 1.44
C ASN A 165 3.33 8.31 1.61
N LEU A 166 2.32 7.85 2.38
CA LEU A 166 1.10 8.64 2.60
C LEU A 166 1.38 10.04 3.20
N PRO A 167 2.39 10.22 4.07
CA PRO A 167 2.76 11.54 4.58
C PRO A 167 3.25 12.54 3.53
N ASP A 168 3.67 12.05 2.34
CA ASP A 168 4.19 12.89 1.25
C ASP A 168 3.07 13.48 0.38
N LEU A 169 1.79 13.10 0.61
CA LEU A 169 0.66 13.67 -0.11
C LEU A 169 0.38 15.11 0.31
N ASN A 170 0.14 15.93 -0.68
CA ASN A 170 -0.20 17.33 -0.51
C ASN A 170 -1.66 17.60 -0.88
N VAL A 171 -2.22 18.67 -0.33
CA VAL A 171 -3.53 19.20 -0.77
C VAL A 171 -3.46 19.52 -2.25
N GLY A 172 -4.41 19.00 -3.02
CA GLY A 172 -4.46 19.12 -4.47
C GLY A 172 -4.00 17.86 -5.23
N ASP A 173 -3.30 16.93 -4.58
CA ASP A 173 -2.95 15.65 -5.20
C ASP A 173 -4.19 14.81 -5.48
N ALA A 174 -4.17 14.09 -6.59
CA ALA A 174 -5.28 13.23 -6.98
C ALA A 174 -5.05 11.78 -6.57
N LEU A 175 -6.10 11.14 -6.12
CA LEU A 175 -6.22 9.70 -5.97
C LEU A 175 -7.43 9.17 -6.73
N TYR A 176 -7.37 7.91 -7.11
CA TYR A 176 -8.37 7.28 -7.96
C TYR A 176 -8.77 5.93 -7.39
N VAL A 177 -10.07 5.65 -7.48
CA VAL A 177 -10.62 4.36 -7.09
C VAL A 177 -11.38 3.77 -8.27
N ARG A 178 -11.08 2.53 -8.64
CA ARG A 178 -11.83 1.75 -9.61
C ARG A 178 -12.59 0.65 -8.88
N THR A 179 -13.88 0.61 -9.10
CA THR A 179 -14.75 -0.50 -8.73
C THR A 179 -15.31 -1.17 -9.99
N ILE A 180 -16.10 -2.23 -9.83
CA ILE A 180 -16.81 -2.79 -10.97
C ILE A 180 -17.77 -1.76 -11.55
N GLY A 181 -17.52 -1.31 -12.79
CA GLY A 181 -18.37 -0.40 -13.53
C GLY A 181 -18.10 1.10 -13.34
N GLU A 182 -17.24 1.54 -12.42
CA GLU A 182 -16.97 2.96 -12.22
C GLU A 182 -15.54 3.30 -11.82
N ASP A 183 -15.05 4.40 -12.42
CA ASP A 183 -13.78 5.04 -12.06
C ASP A 183 -14.07 6.37 -11.35
N LEU A 184 -13.54 6.50 -10.14
CA LEU A 184 -13.76 7.67 -9.28
C LEU A 184 -12.45 8.42 -9.08
N LYS A 185 -12.50 9.75 -9.18
CA LYS A 185 -11.38 10.63 -8.84
C LYS A 185 -11.71 11.43 -7.59
N TYR A 186 -10.75 11.52 -6.70
CA TYR A 186 -10.80 12.39 -5.52
C TYR A 186 -9.55 13.25 -5.48
N VAL A 187 -9.65 14.43 -4.88
CA VAL A 187 -8.54 15.36 -4.69
C VAL A 187 -8.35 15.59 -3.19
N VAL A 188 -7.12 15.48 -2.73
CA VAL A 188 -6.76 15.68 -1.31
C VAL A 188 -7.13 17.08 -0.87
N THR A 189 -7.90 17.17 0.21
CA THR A 189 -8.36 18.42 0.81
C THR A 189 -7.74 18.72 2.15
N GLY A 190 -7.17 17.72 2.82
CA GLY A 190 -6.53 17.91 4.12
C GLY A 190 -5.90 16.65 4.66
N THR A 191 -5.00 16.87 5.62
CA THR A 191 -4.28 15.82 6.35
C THR A 191 -4.32 16.16 7.82
N GLU A 192 -4.60 15.16 8.68
CA GLU A 192 -4.58 15.32 10.13
C GLU A 192 -3.96 14.09 10.81
N VAL A 193 -3.44 14.30 12.01
CA VAL A 193 -2.91 13.23 12.88
C VAL A 193 -3.77 13.17 14.12
N VAL A 194 -4.33 12.00 14.39
CA VAL A 194 -5.27 11.76 15.50
C VAL A 194 -4.82 10.59 16.37
N LEU A 195 -5.40 10.45 17.55
CA LEU A 195 -5.26 9.24 18.35
C LEU A 195 -6.10 8.10 17.80
N PRO A 196 -5.75 6.82 18.05
CA PRO A 196 -6.50 5.68 17.56
C PRO A 196 -7.99 5.67 17.95
N GLU A 197 -8.32 6.17 19.14
CA GLU A 197 -9.68 6.27 19.64
C GLU A 197 -10.51 7.41 19.03
N ASP A 198 -9.88 8.36 18.33
CA ASP A 198 -10.56 9.49 17.70
C ASP A 198 -11.05 9.13 16.29
N VAL A 199 -12.10 8.33 16.23
CA VAL A 199 -12.76 7.92 14.99
C VAL A 199 -13.79 8.92 14.48
N ALA A 200 -13.98 10.05 15.15
CA ALA A 200 -14.97 11.07 14.77
C ALA A 200 -14.68 11.66 13.39
N ALA A 201 -13.40 11.83 13.06
CA ALA A 201 -12.94 12.31 11.75
C ALA A 201 -13.25 11.36 10.58
N LEU A 202 -13.60 10.10 10.86
CA LEU A 202 -13.97 9.08 9.85
C LEU A 202 -15.47 9.09 9.50
N ARG A 203 -16.28 9.92 10.18
CA ARG A 203 -17.72 10.02 9.91
C ARG A 203 -17.99 10.76 8.61
N SER A 204 -19.05 10.38 7.90
CA SER A 204 -19.52 11.08 6.71
C SER A 204 -19.95 12.51 7.01
N VAL A 205 -19.95 13.35 5.97
CA VAL A 205 -20.41 14.74 6.00
C VAL A 205 -21.54 14.88 4.99
N ALA A 206 -22.67 15.42 5.40
CA ALA A 206 -23.95 15.33 4.67
C ALA A 206 -23.90 15.79 3.20
N ASP A 207 -23.12 16.85 2.90
CA ASP A 207 -23.11 17.47 1.58
C ASP A 207 -21.82 17.16 0.78
N ARG A 208 -21.02 16.18 1.22
CA ARG A 208 -19.72 15.86 0.62
C ARG A 208 -19.63 14.39 0.22
N ASP A 209 -18.92 14.12 -0.86
CA ASP A 209 -18.49 12.79 -1.29
C ASP A 209 -16.99 12.66 -0.97
N LEU A 210 -16.66 11.86 0.04
CA LEU A 210 -15.34 11.81 0.64
C LEU A 210 -14.74 10.41 0.60
N ILE A 211 -13.42 10.38 0.49
CA ILE A 211 -12.61 9.22 0.82
C ILE A 211 -11.56 9.63 1.86
N THR A 212 -11.29 8.77 2.83
CA THR A 212 -10.21 8.97 3.80
C THR A 212 -9.27 7.79 3.77
N LEU A 213 -7.98 8.08 3.56
CA LEU A 213 -6.90 7.09 3.68
C LEU A 213 -6.35 7.14 5.09
N VAL A 214 -6.13 5.96 5.69
CA VAL A 214 -5.68 5.85 7.09
C VAL A 214 -4.44 4.98 7.18
N THR A 215 -3.44 5.44 7.89
CA THR A 215 -2.27 4.63 8.25
C THR A 215 -1.74 4.99 9.63
N CYS A 216 -0.84 4.17 10.17
CA CYS A 216 -0.17 4.46 11.44
C CYS A 216 0.92 5.52 11.30
N THR A 217 1.14 6.32 12.34
CA THR A 217 2.20 7.32 12.41
C THR A 217 2.63 7.55 13.87
N PRO A 218 3.86 8.04 14.19
CA PRO A 218 5.03 8.14 13.31
C PRO A 218 5.53 6.76 12.86
N TYR A 219 6.28 6.71 11.75
CA TYR A 219 6.86 5.48 11.21
C TYR A 219 7.61 4.68 12.29
N GLY A 220 7.26 3.41 12.45
CA GLY A 220 7.83 2.49 13.44
C GLY A 220 7.32 2.65 14.87
N ALA A 221 6.83 3.83 15.30
CA ALA A 221 6.22 4.03 16.62
C ALA A 221 4.73 3.71 16.63
N ASN A 222 4.02 4.07 15.56
CA ASN A 222 2.61 3.70 15.28
C ASN A 222 1.61 4.11 16.38
N THR A 223 1.90 5.17 17.12
CA THR A 223 1.12 5.63 18.29
C THR A 223 -0.12 6.43 17.90
N HIS A 224 -0.15 6.96 16.67
CA HIS A 224 -1.23 7.79 16.14
C HIS A 224 -1.70 7.25 14.80
N ARG A 225 -2.74 7.86 14.24
CA ARG A 225 -3.23 7.63 12.88
C ARG A 225 -3.06 8.88 12.05
N LEU A 226 -2.50 8.70 10.86
CA LEU A 226 -2.47 9.72 9.81
C LEU A 226 -3.72 9.54 8.96
N LEU A 227 -4.53 10.57 8.86
CA LEU A 227 -5.73 10.63 8.04
C LEU A 227 -5.47 11.59 6.87
N VAL A 228 -5.63 11.10 5.64
CA VAL A 228 -5.62 11.93 4.43
C VAL A 228 -7.01 11.92 3.85
N THR A 229 -7.71 13.04 3.91
CA THR A 229 -9.06 13.20 3.39
C THR A 229 -9.02 13.80 1.99
N ALA A 230 -9.76 13.20 1.07
CA ALA A 230 -9.95 13.69 -0.28
C ALA A 230 -11.44 13.77 -0.63
N GLU A 231 -11.79 14.69 -1.51
CA GLU A 231 -13.15 14.96 -1.95
C GLU A 231 -13.31 14.66 -3.44
N ARG A 232 -14.49 14.17 -3.80
CA ARG A 232 -14.84 13.82 -5.18
C ARG A 232 -14.56 14.97 -6.14
N ALA A 233 -13.93 14.63 -7.27
CA ALA A 233 -13.65 15.57 -8.35
C ALA A 233 -14.00 14.96 -9.71
N PRO A 234 -14.33 15.77 -10.71
CA PRO A 234 -14.57 15.26 -12.05
C PRO A 234 -13.29 14.64 -12.64
N MET A 235 -13.43 13.48 -13.31
CA MET A 235 -12.35 12.87 -14.04
C MET A 235 -12.19 13.55 -15.40
N GLY A 236 -10.96 13.93 -15.76
CA GLY A 236 -10.64 14.47 -17.07
C GLY A 236 -10.69 13.39 -18.16
N PRO A 237 -11.05 13.75 -19.40
CA PRO A 237 -11.25 12.77 -20.48
C PRO A 237 -9.97 12.03 -20.93
N SER A 238 -8.80 12.54 -20.57
CA SER A 238 -7.49 11.92 -20.91
C SER A 238 -6.77 11.29 -19.71
N GLU A 239 -7.38 11.28 -18.53
CA GLU A 239 -6.77 10.69 -17.34
C GLU A 239 -6.82 9.15 -17.43
N GLN A 240 -5.65 8.52 -17.31
CA GLN A 240 -5.48 7.07 -17.26
C GLN A 240 -4.71 6.67 -16.00
N PRO A 241 -5.33 6.81 -14.82
CA PRO A 241 -4.64 6.66 -13.54
C PRO A 241 -4.31 5.22 -13.16
N PHE A 242 -4.91 4.24 -13.84
CA PHE A 242 -4.79 2.81 -13.51
C PHE A 242 -3.78 2.07 -14.37
N GLY A 243 -2.82 2.77 -14.96
CA GLY A 243 -1.68 2.19 -15.66
C GLY A 243 -0.68 1.50 -14.71
N THR A 244 0.40 0.98 -15.28
CA THR A 244 1.51 0.44 -14.48
C THR A 244 2.11 1.55 -13.63
N SER A 245 2.00 1.44 -12.31
CA SER A 245 2.67 2.36 -11.42
C SER A 245 4.16 2.01 -11.31
N ASN A 246 5.01 3.03 -11.22
CA ASN A 246 6.39 2.82 -10.82
C ASN A 246 6.42 2.28 -9.39
N SER A 247 7.41 1.43 -9.10
CA SER A 247 7.59 0.93 -7.75
C SER A 247 7.92 2.07 -6.78
N ALA A 248 7.27 2.10 -5.62
CA ALA A 248 7.55 3.11 -4.59
C ALA A 248 8.93 2.88 -3.97
N TRP A 249 9.72 3.94 -3.85
CA TRP A 249 11.06 3.92 -3.25
C TRP A 249 11.04 4.63 -1.90
N GLN A 250 11.72 4.04 -0.92
CA GLN A 250 11.87 4.57 0.42
C GLN A 250 13.30 5.11 0.63
N TRP A 251 13.47 6.13 1.45
CA TRP A 251 14.77 6.73 1.76
C TRP A 251 15.80 5.71 2.25
N TRP A 252 15.39 4.72 3.07
CA TRP A 252 16.26 3.67 3.61
C TRP A 252 16.78 2.73 2.52
N MET A 253 16.06 2.55 1.40
CA MET A 253 16.52 1.75 0.26
C MET A 253 17.73 2.41 -0.41
N PHE A 254 17.70 3.73 -0.58
CA PHE A 254 18.86 4.48 -1.10
C PHE A 254 20.04 4.40 -0.15
N LEU A 255 19.82 4.48 1.16
CA LEU A 255 20.85 4.30 2.17
C LEU A 255 21.46 2.89 2.10
N ALA A 256 20.64 1.86 2.03
CA ALA A 256 21.09 0.47 1.90
C ALA A 256 21.94 0.26 0.64
N LEU A 257 21.50 0.79 -0.51
CA LEU A 257 22.25 0.75 -1.78
C LEU A 257 23.59 1.49 -1.68
N GLY A 258 23.59 2.67 -1.04
CA GLY A 258 24.81 3.45 -0.82
C GLY A 258 25.84 2.70 0.06
N LEU A 259 25.36 2.10 1.16
CA LEU A 259 26.21 1.29 2.05
C LEU A 259 26.74 0.03 1.34
N ALA A 260 25.89 -0.63 0.56
CA ALA A 260 26.28 -1.79 -0.25
C ALA A 260 27.36 -1.41 -1.29
N GLY A 261 27.18 -0.28 -1.98
CA GLY A 261 28.19 0.24 -2.92
C GLY A 261 29.52 0.56 -2.26
N LEU A 262 29.51 1.26 -1.12
CA LEU A 262 30.71 1.54 -0.33
C LEU A 262 31.40 0.25 0.11
N PHE A 263 30.64 -0.71 0.60
CA PHE A 263 31.18 -2.02 1.00
C PHE A 263 31.90 -2.73 -0.17
N VAL A 264 31.30 -2.74 -1.36
CA VAL A 264 31.92 -3.33 -2.56
C VAL A 264 33.23 -2.61 -2.91
N VAL A 265 33.28 -1.28 -2.86
CA VAL A 265 34.50 -0.51 -3.11
C VAL A 265 35.60 -0.86 -2.11
N VAL A 266 35.27 -0.99 -0.83
CA VAL A 266 36.23 -1.37 0.20
C VAL A 266 36.78 -2.78 -0.05
N ILE A 267 35.93 -3.75 -0.36
CA ILE A 267 36.35 -5.13 -0.65
C ILE A 267 37.27 -5.18 -1.88
N ILE A 268 36.89 -4.48 -2.97
CA ILE A 268 37.73 -4.41 -4.19
C ILE A 268 39.10 -3.79 -3.85
N SER A 269 39.13 -2.72 -3.07
CA SER A 269 40.36 -2.05 -2.66
C SER A 269 41.26 -2.96 -1.83
N LEU A 270 40.71 -3.72 -0.88
CA LEU A 270 41.43 -4.72 -0.07
C LEU A 270 41.98 -5.86 -0.92
N LEU A 271 41.20 -6.35 -1.89
CA LEU A 271 41.64 -7.40 -2.81
C LEU A 271 42.81 -6.92 -3.68
N LEU A 272 42.70 -5.72 -4.27
CA LEU A 272 43.78 -5.13 -5.08
C LEU A 272 45.07 -4.92 -4.25
N TRP A 273 44.90 -4.42 -3.03
CA TRP A 273 46.04 -4.24 -2.12
C TRP A 273 46.70 -5.58 -1.74
N ALA A 274 45.91 -6.63 -1.45
CA ALA A 274 46.42 -7.98 -1.15
C ALA A 274 47.18 -8.56 -2.35
N LEU A 275 46.63 -8.42 -3.56
CA LEU A 275 47.28 -8.88 -4.79
C LEU A 275 48.56 -8.12 -5.10
N TYR A 276 48.64 -6.81 -4.81
CA TYR A 276 49.83 -5.99 -4.97
C TYR A 276 50.95 -6.43 -3.99
N LYS A 277 50.59 -6.67 -2.72
CA LYS A 277 51.57 -7.17 -1.71
C LYS A 277 52.09 -8.57 -2.02
N GLY A 278 51.25 -9.45 -2.58
CA GLY A 278 51.64 -10.82 -2.92
C GLY A 278 52.60 -10.92 -4.15
N LYS A 279 52.77 -9.83 -4.88
CA LYS A 279 53.73 -9.72 -6.02
C LYS A 279 55.10 -9.18 -5.62
N LYS A 280 55.27 -8.69 -4.39
CA LYS A 280 56.53 -8.27 -3.80
C LYS A 280 57.08 -9.35 -2.87
#